data_2a14a313fd0767d0dc766cb4be411a69
#
_entry.id   2a14a313fd0767d0dc766cb4be411a69
#
_cell.length_a   1.000
_cell.length_b   1.000
_cell.length_c   1.000
_cell.angle_alpha   90.00
_cell.angle_beta   90.00
_cell.angle_gamma   90.00
#
_symmetry.space_group_name_H-M   'P 1'
#
loop_
_entity.id
_entity.type
_entity.pdbx_description
1 polymer ?
#
loop_
_entity_poly.entity_id
_entity_poly.type
_entity_poly.pdbx_seq_one_letter_code
_entity_poly.pdbx_strand_id
1 'polypeptide(L)'
;MCIRDSVDTSADENSAEKDPKQFLCGTIATGDRFVTGDAMRNAAIEATHADCVEMEGAAIAHIAAKNGVDCLVLRAISDNCDEAYDAFCEREFDLDEYARTASGITLDIVRRIAVAQ
;
A
#
# COMPACT_ATOMS: atom_id res chain seq x y z
N MET A 1 2.06 -0.77 -3.38
CA MET A 1 3.01 -1.81 -3.81
C MET A 1 3.10 -2.87 -2.72
N CYS A 2 2.87 -4.14 -3.02
CA CYS A 2 2.77 -5.21 -2.01
C CYS A 2 3.96 -6.17 -2.14
N ILE A 3 4.58 -6.55 -1.02
CA ILE A 3 5.76 -7.41 -1.00
C ILE A 3 5.41 -8.87 -0.68
N ARG A 4 4.25 -9.16 -0.14
CA ARG A 4 3.86 -10.53 0.25
C ARG A 4 3.18 -11.31 -0.86
N ASP A 5 3.71 -12.51 -1.14
CA ASP A 5 3.21 -13.45 -2.15
C ASP A 5 2.01 -14.30 -1.71
N SER A 6 1.53 -14.20 -0.50
CA SER A 6 0.41 -15.06 -0.10
C SER A 6 -0.38 -14.47 1.07
N VAL A 7 -1.53 -13.98 0.76
CA VAL A 7 -2.67 -14.25 1.63
C VAL A 7 -3.24 -15.59 1.14
N ASP A 8 -3.06 -16.62 1.93
CA ASP A 8 -3.65 -17.93 1.68
C ASP A 8 -5.18 -17.79 1.78
N THR A 9 -5.81 -17.48 0.65
CA THR A 9 -7.26 -17.54 0.52
C THR A 9 -7.63 -18.91 -0.02
N SER A 10 -7.68 -19.90 0.85
CA SER A 10 -8.52 -21.05 0.62
C SER A 10 -9.98 -20.63 0.76
N ALA A 11 -10.53 -20.02 -0.28
CA ALA A 11 -11.95 -19.74 -0.40
C ALA A 11 -12.43 -20.19 -1.77
N ASP A 12 -13.45 -21.00 -1.76
CA ASP A 12 -14.15 -21.65 -2.85
C ASP A 12 -14.34 -20.76 -4.10
N GLU A 13 -14.00 -21.33 -5.25
CA GLU A 13 -14.41 -20.87 -6.57
C GLU A 13 -15.93 -21.00 -6.73
N ASN A 14 -16.71 -20.04 -6.29
CA ASN A 14 -18.03 -19.75 -6.87
C ASN A 14 -18.77 -18.62 -6.16
N SER A 15 -18.39 -17.37 -6.41
CA SER A 15 -19.35 -16.24 -6.41
C SER A 15 -18.67 -15.00 -7.00
N ALA A 16 -19.20 -14.51 -8.11
CA ALA A 16 -18.84 -13.24 -8.72
C ALA A 16 -19.47 -12.09 -7.90
N GLU A 17 -19.09 -11.94 -6.65
CA GLU A 17 -19.39 -10.80 -5.82
C GLU A 17 -18.04 -10.07 -5.58
N LYS A 18 -17.93 -8.83 -6.07
CA LYS A 18 -16.75 -7.99 -5.85
C LYS A 18 -16.53 -7.91 -4.35
N ASP A 19 -15.47 -8.55 -3.87
CA ASP A 19 -15.05 -8.51 -2.47
C ASP A 19 -15.01 -7.06 -1.95
N PRO A 20 -15.60 -6.80 -0.79
CA PRO A 20 -15.49 -5.48 -0.18
C PRO A 20 -13.99 -5.16 0.00
N LYS A 21 -13.58 -3.96 -0.41
CA LYS A 21 -12.19 -3.48 -0.32
C LYS A 21 -11.60 -3.83 1.03
N GLN A 22 -10.62 -4.73 1.02
CA GLN A 22 -10.01 -5.22 2.25
C GLN A 22 -9.00 -4.21 2.77
N PHE A 23 -9.18 -3.79 4.02
CA PHE A 23 -8.21 -2.98 4.74
C PHE A 23 -7.32 -3.89 5.58
N LEU A 24 -6.03 -3.75 5.40
CA LEU A 24 -5.02 -4.48 6.16
C LEU A 24 -4.20 -3.51 6.99
N CYS A 25 -3.91 -3.89 8.24
CA CYS A 25 -2.90 -3.24 9.04
C CYS A 25 -1.61 -4.03 8.91
N GLY A 26 -0.52 -3.36 8.59
CA GLY A 26 0.75 -4.02 8.38
C GLY A 26 1.94 -3.07 8.49
N THR A 27 3.12 -3.60 8.23
CA THR A 27 4.37 -2.84 8.23
C THR A 27 4.65 -2.30 6.84
N ILE A 28 4.92 -1.00 6.78
CA ILE A 28 5.30 -0.31 5.55
C ILE A 28 6.80 -0.01 5.59
N ALA A 29 7.54 -0.45 4.58
CA ALA A 29 8.93 -0.05 4.40
C ALA A 29 9.02 1.14 3.45
N THR A 30 9.79 2.15 3.84
CA THR A 30 10.07 3.32 3.02
C THR A 30 11.52 3.29 2.55
N GLY A 31 11.75 3.56 1.27
CA GLY A 31 13.09 3.63 0.70
C GLY A 31 13.17 4.56 -0.51
N ASP A 32 14.39 4.93 -0.89
CA ASP A 32 14.66 5.86 -1.99
C ASP A 32 14.75 5.17 -3.36
N ARG A 33 14.35 3.90 -3.43
CA ARG A 33 14.42 3.11 -4.67
C ARG A 33 13.04 2.56 -5.02
N PHE A 34 12.71 2.66 -6.29
CA PHE A 34 11.55 1.97 -6.83
C PHE A 34 11.82 0.46 -6.85
N VAL A 35 11.09 -0.29 -6.03
CA VAL A 35 11.25 -1.74 -5.93
C VAL A 35 10.51 -2.42 -7.07
N THR A 36 11.25 -3.16 -7.90
CA THR A 36 10.73 -3.81 -9.10
C THR A 36 11.50 -5.10 -9.37
N GLY A 37 10.78 -6.13 -9.79
CA GLY A 37 11.31 -7.46 -10.05
C GLY A 37 11.67 -8.25 -8.79
N ASP A 38 11.67 -9.58 -8.94
CA ASP A 38 11.80 -10.52 -7.82
C ASP A 38 13.04 -10.30 -6.94
N ALA A 39 14.17 -9.97 -7.54
CA ALA A 39 15.42 -9.81 -6.80
C ALA A 39 15.35 -8.64 -5.80
N MET A 40 14.83 -7.48 -6.24
CA MET A 40 14.68 -6.31 -5.36
C MET A 40 13.56 -6.52 -4.34
N ARG A 41 12.44 -7.13 -4.76
CA ARG A 41 11.34 -7.48 -3.87
C ARG A 41 11.82 -8.40 -2.74
N ASN A 42 12.49 -9.49 -3.07
CA ASN A 42 12.96 -10.44 -2.08
C ASN A 42 14.00 -9.81 -1.13
N ALA A 43 14.90 -8.99 -1.63
CA ALA A 43 15.86 -8.26 -0.80
C ALA A 43 15.14 -7.29 0.17
N ALA A 44 14.09 -6.61 -0.27
CA ALA A 44 13.30 -5.73 0.58
C ALA A 44 12.55 -6.52 1.67
N ILE A 45 11.93 -7.65 1.33
CA ILE A 45 11.29 -8.55 2.30
C ILE A 45 12.28 -9.03 3.34
N GLU A 46 13.44 -9.54 2.91
CA GLU A 46 14.47 -10.07 3.80
C GLU A 46 15.02 -9.01 4.76
N ALA A 47 15.21 -7.79 4.27
CA ALA A 47 15.76 -6.70 5.07
C ALA A 47 14.77 -6.07 6.05
N THR A 48 13.48 -6.05 5.73
CA THR A 48 12.49 -5.25 6.47
C THR A 48 11.34 -6.05 7.07
N HIS A 49 11.07 -7.24 6.56
CA HIS A 49 9.86 -8.03 6.85
C HIS A 49 8.56 -7.24 6.66
N ALA A 50 8.57 -6.21 5.82
CA ALA A 50 7.42 -5.36 5.57
C ALA A 50 6.38 -6.02 4.66
N ASP A 51 5.14 -5.61 4.82
CA ASP A 51 4.01 -6.08 4.01
C ASP A 51 3.87 -5.28 2.71
N CYS A 52 4.36 -4.05 2.68
CA CYS A 52 4.45 -3.24 1.47
C CYS A 52 5.62 -2.26 1.50
N VAL A 53 5.98 -1.72 0.34
CA VAL A 53 7.02 -0.69 0.19
C VAL A 53 6.46 0.56 -0.49
N GLU A 54 7.04 1.69 -0.14
CA GLU A 54 6.73 2.99 -0.72
C GLU A 54 7.93 3.94 -0.51
N MET A 55 7.80 5.22 -0.82
CA MET A 55 8.96 6.10 -0.87
C MET A 55 8.85 7.35 0.02
N GLU A 56 7.74 7.60 0.72
CA GLU A 56 7.51 8.87 1.44
C GLU A 56 7.08 8.71 2.91
N GLY A 57 6.47 7.60 3.27
CA GLY A 57 5.76 7.45 4.56
C GLY A 57 6.64 7.62 5.78
N ALA A 58 7.86 7.08 5.77
CA ALA A 58 8.77 7.21 6.91
C ALA A 58 9.21 8.66 7.14
N ALA A 59 9.39 9.46 6.10
CA ALA A 59 9.74 10.87 6.23
C ALA A 59 8.60 11.64 6.92
N ILE A 60 7.37 11.39 6.51
CA ILE A 60 6.17 12.01 7.10
C ILE A 60 6.01 11.57 8.56
N ALA A 61 6.09 10.27 8.83
CA ALA A 61 5.98 9.71 10.17
C ALA A 61 7.07 10.24 11.12
N HIS A 62 8.30 10.38 10.62
CA HIS A 62 9.41 10.94 11.40
C HIS A 62 9.17 12.40 11.80
N ILE A 63 8.69 13.23 10.88
CA ILE A 63 8.38 14.63 11.18
C ILE A 63 7.18 14.74 12.14
N ALA A 64 6.14 13.93 11.95
CA ALA A 64 5.01 13.89 12.86
C ALA A 64 5.45 13.53 14.28
N ALA A 65 6.25 12.47 14.43
CA ALA A 65 6.78 12.05 15.73
C ALA A 65 7.63 13.15 16.40
N LYS A 66 8.48 13.85 15.64
CA LYS A 66 9.26 14.98 16.16
C LYS A 66 8.42 16.14 16.68
N ASN A 67 7.22 16.31 16.16
CA ASN A 67 6.30 17.37 16.56
C ASN A 67 5.21 16.89 17.52
N GLY A 68 5.25 15.65 17.97
CA GLY A 68 4.24 15.09 18.88
C GLY A 68 2.85 15.00 18.25
N VAL A 69 2.78 14.79 16.93
CA VAL A 69 1.53 14.68 16.16
C VAL A 69 1.34 13.21 15.77
N ASP A 70 0.12 12.72 15.96
CA ASP A 70 -0.25 11.38 15.50
C ASP A 70 -0.20 11.30 13.98
N CYS A 71 0.24 10.14 13.47
CA CYS A 71 0.40 9.92 12.03
C CYS A 71 -0.23 8.58 11.63
N LEU A 72 -1.02 8.62 10.57
CA LEU A 72 -1.54 7.45 9.89
C LEU A 72 -1.04 7.47 8.45
N VAL A 73 -0.35 6.42 8.02
CA VAL A 73 0.05 6.23 6.63
C VAL A 73 -0.92 5.26 5.99
N LEU A 74 -1.64 5.72 4.98
CA LEU A 74 -2.57 4.93 4.19
C LEU A 74 -2.00 4.73 2.79
N ARG A 75 -1.96 3.47 2.33
CA ARG A 75 -1.50 3.14 0.99
C ARG A 75 -2.52 2.29 0.26
N ALA A 76 -2.78 2.63 -0.98
CA ALA A 76 -3.43 1.75 -1.93
C ALA A 76 -2.33 0.99 -2.69
N ILE A 77 -2.53 -0.31 -2.90
CA ILE A 77 -1.55 -1.18 -3.53
C ILE A 77 -1.76 -1.15 -5.04
N SER A 78 -0.71 -0.80 -5.80
CA SER A 78 -0.75 -0.71 -7.26
C SER A 78 -0.29 -1.99 -7.97
N ASP A 79 0.63 -2.71 -7.36
CA ASP A 79 1.30 -3.88 -7.95
C ASP A 79 1.95 -4.76 -6.87
N ASN A 80 2.49 -5.89 -7.29
CA ASN A 80 3.18 -6.85 -6.41
C ASN A 80 4.71 -6.74 -6.46
N CYS A 81 5.27 -5.72 -7.09
CA CYS A 81 6.71 -5.55 -7.31
C CYS A 81 7.39 -6.70 -8.10
N ASP A 82 6.63 -7.50 -8.83
CA ASP A 82 7.13 -8.68 -9.56
C ASP A 82 7.44 -8.39 -11.03
N GLU A 83 6.92 -7.29 -11.56
CA GLU A 83 7.17 -6.87 -12.94
C GLU A 83 8.51 -6.14 -13.07
N ALA A 84 9.12 -6.24 -14.26
CA ALA A 84 10.23 -5.38 -14.63
C ALA A 84 9.76 -3.92 -14.79
N TYR A 85 10.65 -2.96 -14.51
CA TYR A 85 10.31 -1.53 -14.55
C TYR A 85 9.68 -1.09 -15.88
N ASP A 86 10.22 -1.58 -17.01
CA ASP A 86 9.71 -1.23 -18.34
C ASP A 86 8.28 -1.75 -18.55
N ALA A 87 7.99 -2.98 -18.12
CA ALA A 87 6.65 -3.57 -18.19
C ALA A 87 5.65 -2.81 -17.29
N PHE A 88 6.09 -2.39 -16.11
CA PHE A 88 5.29 -1.54 -15.24
C PHE A 88 4.92 -0.21 -15.88
N CYS A 89 5.89 0.45 -16.56
CA CYS A 89 5.68 1.73 -17.25
C CYS A 89 4.75 1.61 -18.47
N GLU A 90 4.73 0.47 -19.14
CA GLU A 90 3.89 0.20 -20.32
C GLU A 90 2.46 -0.20 -19.95
N ARG A 91 2.21 -0.53 -18.71
CA ARG A 91 0.89 -0.96 -18.24
C ARG A 91 -0.10 0.21 -18.24
N GLU A 92 -1.29 0.00 -18.81
CA GLU A 92 -2.40 0.92 -18.63
C GLU A 92 -2.88 0.88 -17.15
N PHE A 93 -2.70 1.98 -16.46
CA PHE A 93 -3.11 2.16 -15.08
C PHE A 93 -4.11 3.31 -14.98
N ASP A 94 -5.32 3.04 -14.51
CA ASP A 94 -6.32 4.08 -14.27
C ASP A 94 -6.00 4.85 -12.99
N LEU A 95 -5.12 5.84 -13.13
CA LEU A 95 -4.71 6.71 -12.05
C LEU A 95 -5.87 7.48 -11.43
N ASP A 96 -6.87 7.85 -12.23
CA ASP A 96 -8.02 8.62 -11.78
C ASP A 96 -8.96 7.78 -10.89
N GLU A 97 -9.21 6.53 -11.24
CA GLU A 97 -9.99 5.61 -10.41
C GLU A 97 -9.27 5.34 -9.09
N TYR A 98 -7.96 5.12 -9.17
CA TYR A 98 -7.11 4.86 -8.02
C TYR A 98 -7.08 6.06 -7.05
N ALA A 99 -6.86 7.25 -7.57
CA ALA A 99 -6.84 8.49 -6.79
C ALA A 99 -8.20 8.78 -6.15
N ARG A 100 -9.30 8.58 -6.88
CA ARG A 100 -10.66 8.74 -6.34
C ARG A 100 -10.95 7.77 -5.19
N THR A 101 -10.53 6.53 -5.34
CA THR A 101 -10.68 5.52 -4.28
C THR A 101 -9.90 5.90 -3.03
N ALA A 102 -8.61 6.21 -3.16
CA ALA A 102 -7.75 6.59 -2.03
C ALA A 102 -8.25 7.87 -1.35
N SER A 103 -8.65 8.88 -2.11
CA SER A 103 -9.21 10.13 -1.59
C SER A 103 -10.52 9.92 -0.85
N GLY A 104 -11.42 9.09 -1.37
CA GLY A 104 -12.69 8.75 -0.72
C GLY A 104 -12.49 8.10 0.63
N ILE A 105 -11.58 7.14 0.72
CA ILE A 105 -11.23 6.47 1.97
C ILE A 105 -10.64 7.46 2.98
N THR A 106 -9.71 8.31 2.53
CA THR A 106 -9.08 9.34 3.38
C THR A 106 -10.12 10.30 3.96
N LEU A 107 -11.05 10.78 3.13
CA LEU A 107 -12.13 11.66 3.57
C LEU A 107 -13.06 11.00 4.58
N ASP A 108 -13.37 9.72 4.42
CA ASP A 108 -14.21 9.00 5.37
C ASP A 108 -13.51 8.80 6.72
N ILE A 109 -12.21 8.54 6.72
CA ILE A 109 -11.41 8.47 7.96
C ILE A 109 -11.43 9.83 8.67
N VAL A 110 -11.14 10.93 7.96
CA VAL A 110 -11.14 12.28 8.53
C VAL A 110 -12.50 12.63 9.15
N ARG A 111 -13.61 12.34 8.43
CA ARG A 111 -14.96 12.56 8.95
C ARG A 111 -15.24 11.78 10.23
N ARG A 112 -14.83 10.52 10.30
CA ARG A 112 -15.02 9.67 11.47
C ARG A 112 -14.22 10.19 12.68
N ILE A 113 -12.98 10.61 12.47
CA ILE A 113 -12.16 11.21 13.52
C ILE A 113 -12.80 12.51 14.03
N ALA A 114 -13.28 13.38 13.13
CA ALA A 114 -13.90 14.65 13.50
C ALA A 114 -15.20 14.50 14.29
N VAL A 115 -15.93 13.39 14.12
CA VAL A 115 -17.17 13.11 14.88
C VAL A 115 -16.88 12.47 16.24
N ALA A 116 -15.70 11.85 16.39
CA ALA A 116 -15.31 11.16 17.64
C ALA A 116 -14.70 12.10 18.70
N GLN A 117 -14.49 13.36 18.37
CA GLN A 117 -14.04 14.43 19.30
C GLN A 117 -15.22 15.22 19.87
#